data_510b1e28a4221692cd34ad6f5a6fe691
#
_entry.id   510b1e28a4221692cd34ad6f5a6fe691
#
_cell.length_a   1.000
_cell.length_b   1.000
_cell.length_c   1.000
_cell.angle_alpha   90.00
_cell.angle_beta   90.00
_cell.angle_gamma   90.00
#
_symmetry.space_group_name_H-M   'P 1'
#
loop_
_entity.id
_entity.type
_entity.pdbx_description
1 polymer ?
#
loop_
_entity_poly.entity_id
_entity_poly.type
_entity_poly.pdbx_seq_one_letter_code
_entity_poly.pdbx_strand_id
1 'polypeptide(L)'
;EHARLLEYTLRDYRRAGMDLSPEARAELTEVEKEINRLSIEFDKNISADETVVLVTREELEGMPEDWIAGLQEINGLYVIGMDTPTIVRILDQSPNEQTRQKTWMARKRRARKNVAILEKLVTLRAKQAELLGYAHASDFENEVRMSGDAETVAEFYARLQPLLRGKAEKDHELL
;
A
#
# COMPACT_ATOMS: atom_id res chain seq x y z
N GLU A 1 -22.33 -13.07 25.55
CA GLU A 1 -21.78 -11.73 25.24
C GLU A 1 -20.63 -11.36 26.18
N HIS A 2 -20.79 -11.44 27.53
CA HIS A 2 -19.75 -11.07 28.48
C HIS A 2 -18.46 -11.89 28.35
N ALA A 3 -18.54 -13.20 28.09
CA ALA A 3 -17.37 -14.06 27.91
C ALA A 3 -16.56 -13.64 26.66
N ARG A 4 -17.24 -13.31 25.56
CA ARG A 4 -16.59 -12.84 24.32
C ARG A 4 -15.93 -11.46 24.50
N LEU A 5 -16.60 -10.56 25.25
CA LEU A 5 -16.03 -9.25 25.57
C LEU A 5 -14.74 -9.42 26.39
N LEU A 6 -14.76 -10.30 27.42
CA LEU A 6 -13.58 -10.58 28.23
C LEU A 6 -12.43 -11.16 27.39
N GLU A 7 -12.72 -12.14 26.54
CA GLU A 7 -11.74 -12.74 25.63
C GLU A 7 -11.05 -11.68 24.76
N TYR A 8 -11.83 -10.82 24.12
CA TYR A 8 -11.28 -9.75 23.26
C TYR A 8 -10.48 -8.73 24.07
N THR A 9 -10.96 -8.36 25.26
CA THR A 9 -10.24 -7.43 26.13
C THR A 9 -8.90 -8.00 26.56
N LEU A 10 -8.85 -9.28 26.97
CA LEU A 10 -7.60 -9.95 27.37
C LEU A 10 -6.64 -10.10 26.18
N ARG A 11 -7.15 -10.43 25.00
CA ARG A 11 -6.34 -10.43 23.77
C ARG A 11 -5.72 -9.06 23.51
N ASP A 12 -6.52 -8.01 23.57
CA ASP A 12 -6.05 -6.65 23.28
C ASP A 12 -5.01 -6.17 24.31
N TYR A 13 -5.14 -6.57 25.59
CA TYR A 13 -4.11 -6.32 26.60
C TYR A 13 -2.80 -7.08 26.32
N ARG A 14 -2.87 -8.35 25.89
CA ARG A 14 -1.66 -9.09 25.47
C ARG A 14 -1.00 -8.42 24.27
N ARG A 15 -1.78 -8.04 23.27
CA ARG A 15 -1.30 -7.32 22.08
C ARG A 15 -0.67 -5.95 22.42
N ALA A 16 -1.10 -5.32 23.48
CA ALA A 16 -0.48 -4.10 24.03
C ALA A 16 0.76 -4.37 24.91
N GLY A 17 1.21 -5.63 25.02
CA GLY A 17 2.39 -6.01 25.78
C GLY A 17 2.22 -6.01 27.29
N MET A 18 0.99 -6.12 27.81
CA MET A 18 0.75 -6.10 29.26
C MET A 18 1.32 -7.32 29.98
N ASP A 19 1.49 -8.44 29.28
CA ASP A 19 2.08 -9.67 29.82
C ASP A 19 3.63 -9.68 29.78
N LEU A 20 4.24 -8.65 29.16
CA LEU A 20 5.68 -8.55 29.04
C LEU A 20 6.34 -8.08 30.34
N SER A 21 7.63 -8.44 30.52
CA SER A 21 8.45 -7.84 31.59
C SER A 21 8.55 -6.30 31.39
N PRO A 22 8.85 -5.53 32.44
CA PRO A 22 9.04 -4.10 32.33
C PRO A 22 10.07 -3.70 31.24
N GLU A 23 11.16 -4.47 31.12
CA GLU A 23 12.22 -4.25 30.15
C GLU A 23 11.73 -4.50 28.72
N ALA A 24 11.07 -5.64 28.48
CA ALA A 24 10.52 -5.98 27.15
C ALA A 24 9.42 -5.01 26.73
N ARG A 25 8.60 -4.55 27.69
CA ARG A 25 7.58 -3.52 27.42
C ARG A 25 8.19 -2.17 27.08
N ALA A 26 9.29 -1.78 27.74
CA ALA A 26 10.01 -0.56 27.37
C ALA A 26 10.58 -0.66 25.94
N GLU A 27 11.16 -1.81 25.58
CA GLU A 27 11.65 -2.07 24.23
C GLU A 27 10.52 -2.03 23.18
N LEU A 28 9.38 -2.69 23.45
CA LEU A 28 8.19 -2.63 22.59
C LEU A 28 7.73 -1.19 22.36
N THR A 29 7.69 -0.38 23.42
CA THR A 29 7.30 1.03 23.34
C THR A 29 8.21 1.82 22.39
N GLU A 30 9.52 1.60 22.45
CA GLU A 30 10.45 2.30 21.54
C GLU A 30 10.31 1.80 20.09
N VAL A 31 10.10 0.50 19.87
CA VAL A 31 9.81 -0.07 18.55
C VAL A 31 8.54 0.55 17.96
N GLU A 32 7.47 0.64 18.74
CA GLU A 32 6.20 1.21 18.29
C GLU A 32 6.30 2.72 17.99
N LYS A 33 7.02 3.47 18.81
CA LYS A 33 7.30 4.89 18.53
C LYS A 33 8.02 5.06 17.20
N GLU A 34 9.03 4.23 16.92
CA GLU A 34 9.79 4.32 15.68
C GLU A 34 8.95 3.87 14.47
N ILE A 35 8.10 2.83 14.59
CA ILE A 35 7.13 2.44 13.56
C ILE A 35 6.20 3.62 13.24
N ASN A 36 5.64 4.27 14.26
CA ASN A 36 4.74 5.40 14.08
C ASN A 36 5.45 6.58 13.42
N ARG A 37 6.65 6.92 13.88
CA ARG A 37 7.46 8.00 13.31
C ARG A 37 7.75 7.77 11.81
N LEU A 38 8.19 6.55 11.47
CA LEU A 38 8.51 6.17 10.09
C LEU A 38 7.26 6.11 9.21
N SER A 39 6.12 5.66 9.73
CA SER A 39 4.86 5.65 9.00
C SER A 39 4.39 7.05 8.65
N ILE A 40 4.47 7.99 9.60
CA ILE A 40 4.16 9.41 9.36
C ILE A 40 5.12 10.01 8.31
N GLU A 41 6.41 9.70 8.41
CA GLU A 41 7.41 10.16 7.43
C GLU A 41 7.15 9.59 6.04
N PHE A 42 6.76 8.32 5.95
CA PHE A 42 6.38 7.65 4.70
C PHE A 42 5.21 8.36 4.01
N ASP A 43 4.15 8.63 4.75
CA ASP A 43 2.95 9.31 4.23
C ASP A 43 3.24 10.76 3.84
N LYS A 44 4.04 11.47 4.65
CA LYS A 44 4.49 12.82 4.35
C LYS A 44 5.29 12.86 3.04
N ASN A 45 6.17 11.89 2.80
CA ASN A 45 6.97 11.82 1.59
C ASN A 45 6.12 11.60 0.34
N ILE A 46 5.02 10.83 0.44
CA ILE A 46 4.07 10.65 -0.66
C ILE A 46 3.27 11.93 -0.91
N SER A 47 2.81 12.58 0.17
CA SER A 47 2.00 13.79 0.08
C SER A 47 2.77 15.01 -0.43
N ALA A 48 4.08 15.06 -0.14
CA ALA A 48 4.98 16.13 -0.57
C ALA A 48 5.68 15.82 -1.91
N ASP A 49 5.35 14.72 -2.57
CA ASP A 49 5.96 14.37 -3.84
C ASP A 49 5.31 15.17 -4.98
N GLU A 50 6.11 16.00 -5.64
CA GLU A 50 5.71 16.89 -6.73
C GLU A 50 5.94 16.27 -8.13
N THR A 51 6.09 14.95 -8.19
CA THR A 51 6.27 14.25 -9.47
C THR A 51 5.09 14.55 -10.41
N VAL A 52 5.40 14.97 -11.62
CA VAL A 52 4.45 15.17 -12.70
C VAL A 52 4.97 14.55 -13.99
N VAL A 53 4.08 14.31 -14.95
CA VAL A 53 4.43 13.94 -16.32
C VAL A 53 4.00 15.08 -17.24
N LEU A 54 4.91 15.54 -18.07
CA LEU A 54 4.62 16.51 -19.12
C LEU A 54 4.29 15.77 -20.41
N VAL A 55 3.17 16.12 -21.02
CA VAL A 55 2.68 15.50 -22.27
C VAL A 55 2.27 16.56 -23.27
N THR A 56 2.41 16.26 -24.56
CA THR A 56 1.94 17.15 -25.63
C THR A 56 0.44 17.00 -25.86
N ARG A 57 -0.13 17.88 -26.70
CA ARG A 57 -1.55 17.77 -27.10
C ARG A 57 -1.83 16.48 -27.86
N GLU A 58 -0.89 16.05 -28.71
CA GLU A 58 -0.98 14.81 -29.49
C GLU A 58 -0.95 13.57 -28.58
N GLU A 59 -0.17 13.60 -27.51
CA GLU A 59 -0.12 12.52 -26.52
C GLU A 59 -1.42 12.39 -25.70
N LEU A 60 -2.30 13.40 -25.75
CA LEU A 60 -3.64 13.42 -25.15
C LEU A 60 -4.76 13.20 -26.18
N GLU A 61 -4.45 12.91 -27.42
CA GLU A 61 -5.46 12.62 -28.43
C GLU A 61 -6.39 11.49 -28.00
N GLY A 62 -7.71 11.69 -28.18
CA GLY A 62 -8.74 10.74 -27.73
C GLY A 62 -9.19 10.91 -26.28
N MET A 63 -8.54 11.78 -25.50
CA MET A 63 -9.03 12.16 -24.16
C MET A 63 -10.15 13.23 -24.28
N PRO A 64 -11.10 13.29 -23.30
CA PRO A 64 -12.16 14.29 -23.30
C PRO A 64 -11.62 15.73 -23.28
N GLU A 65 -12.12 16.58 -24.19
CA GLU A 65 -11.66 17.97 -24.37
C GLU A 65 -11.88 18.84 -23.12
N ASP A 66 -13.01 18.67 -22.44
CA ASP A 66 -13.32 19.37 -21.21
C ASP A 66 -12.33 19.06 -20.07
N TRP A 67 -11.87 17.81 -20.03
CA TRP A 67 -10.84 17.43 -19.07
C TRP A 67 -9.46 17.99 -19.44
N ILE A 68 -9.08 17.95 -20.74
CA ILE A 68 -7.82 18.52 -21.20
C ILE A 68 -7.78 20.04 -20.92
N ALA A 69 -8.89 20.73 -21.17
CA ALA A 69 -9.01 22.17 -20.91
C ALA A 69 -8.85 22.53 -19.40
N GLY A 70 -9.08 21.57 -18.50
CA GLY A 70 -8.86 21.74 -17.07
C GLY A 70 -7.43 21.46 -16.59
N LEU A 71 -6.56 20.95 -17.46
CA LEU A 71 -5.16 20.69 -17.10
C LEU A 71 -4.33 21.98 -17.09
N GLN A 72 -3.35 22.03 -16.20
CA GLN A 72 -2.34 23.08 -16.24
C GLN A 72 -1.46 22.91 -17.47
N GLU A 73 -1.23 24.02 -18.19
CA GLU A 73 -0.31 24.06 -19.33
C GLU A 73 0.95 24.86 -18.96
N ILE A 74 2.11 24.34 -19.31
CA ILE A 74 3.42 24.97 -19.12
C ILE A 74 4.21 24.83 -20.43
N ASN A 75 4.51 25.96 -21.07
CA ASN A 75 5.29 26.01 -22.32
C ASN A 75 4.75 25.08 -23.44
N GLY A 76 3.44 24.98 -23.59
CA GLY A 76 2.79 24.14 -24.60
C GLY A 76 2.70 22.66 -24.23
N LEU A 77 3.05 22.28 -22.99
CA LEU A 77 2.92 20.92 -22.46
C LEU A 77 1.88 20.89 -21.33
N TYR A 78 1.08 19.86 -21.30
CA TYR A 78 0.08 19.62 -20.27
C TYR A 78 0.69 18.87 -19.10
N VAL A 79 0.34 19.26 -17.89
CA VAL A 79 0.84 18.70 -16.64
C VAL A 79 -0.09 17.60 -16.14
N ILE A 80 0.39 16.37 -16.09
CA ILE A 80 -0.33 15.24 -15.51
C ILE A 80 0.18 15.02 -14.10
N GLY A 81 -0.67 15.29 -13.11
CA GLY A 81 -0.39 15.06 -11.68
C GLY A 81 -0.45 13.58 -11.30
N MET A 82 0.07 13.28 -10.10
CA MET A 82 0.10 11.89 -9.59
C MET A 82 -1.05 11.58 -8.63
N ASP A 83 -2.09 12.40 -8.58
CA ASP A 83 -3.31 12.10 -7.84
C ASP A 83 -4.09 10.93 -8.46
N THR A 84 -4.83 10.20 -7.64
CA THR A 84 -5.50 8.98 -8.08
C THR A 84 -6.55 9.21 -9.18
N PRO A 85 -7.43 10.22 -9.12
CA PRO A 85 -8.40 10.49 -10.20
C PRO A 85 -7.72 10.73 -11.56
N THR A 86 -6.67 11.54 -11.61
CA THR A 86 -5.91 11.84 -12.84
C THR A 86 -5.25 10.58 -13.40
N ILE A 87 -4.57 9.80 -12.55
CA ILE A 87 -3.90 8.56 -12.95
C ILE A 87 -4.89 7.54 -13.51
N VAL A 88 -6.00 7.29 -12.80
CA VAL A 88 -7.01 6.32 -13.23
C VAL A 88 -7.58 6.74 -14.59
N ARG A 89 -7.90 8.03 -14.77
CA ARG A 89 -8.42 8.52 -16.03
C ARG A 89 -7.45 8.30 -17.20
N ILE A 90 -6.16 8.59 -17.02
CA ILE A 90 -5.14 8.34 -18.08
C ILE A 90 -5.03 6.85 -18.38
N LEU A 91 -4.95 6.00 -17.36
CA LEU A 91 -4.74 4.56 -17.55
C LEU A 91 -5.94 3.88 -18.21
N ASP A 92 -7.16 4.32 -17.88
CA ASP A 92 -8.39 3.69 -18.37
C ASP A 92 -8.86 4.26 -19.71
N GLN A 93 -8.61 5.54 -19.97
CA GLN A 93 -9.24 6.25 -21.10
C GLN A 93 -8.26 6.69 -22.19
N SER A 94 -6.95 6.83 -21.89
CA SER A 94 -6.00 7.25 -22.92
C SER A 94 -5.76 6.14 -23.95
N PRO A 95 -6.00 6.37 -25.24
CA PRO A 95 -5.65 5.42 -26.27
C PRO A 95 -4.13 5.34 -26.51
N ASN A 96 -3.38 6.38 -26.14
CA ASN A 96 -1.93 6.44 -26.31
C ASN A 96 -1.20 5.58 -25.26
N GLU A 97 -0.62 4.46 -25.71
CA GLU A 97 0.11 3.53 -24.86
C GLU A 97 1.32 4.19 -24.17
N GLN A 98 2.06 5.04 -24.89
CA GLN A 98 3.24 5.70 -24.32
C GLN A 98 2.87 6.65 -23.18
N THR A 99 1.74 7.36 -23.30
CA THR A 99 1.21 8.22 -22.25
C THR A 99 0.83 7.41 -21.02
N ARG A 100 0.14 6.27 -21.21
CA ARG A 100 -0.19 5.35 -20.10
C ARG A 100 1.09 4.84 -19.43
N GLN A 101 2.07 4.38 -20.20
CA GLN A 101 3.33 3.86 -19.69
C GLN A 101 4.14 4.92 -18.91
N LYS A 102 4.31 6.12 -19.47
CA LYS A 102 4.99 7.24 -18.80
C LYS A 102 4.35 7.54 -17.45
N THR A 103 3.02 7.67 -17.43
CA THR A 103 2.25 8.01 -16.24
C THR A 103 2.35 6.92 -15.19
N TRP A 104 2.20 5.66 -15.58
CA TRP A 104 2.36 4.53 -14.68
C TRP A 104 3.76 4.47 -14.05
N MET A 105 4.81 4.62 -14.87
CA MET A 105 6.19 4.57 -14.39
C MET A 105 6.51 5.73 -13.46
N ALA A 106 6.04 6.95 -13.76
CA ALA A 106 6.20 8.10 -12.89
C ALA A 106 5.54 7.86 -11.53
N ARG A 107 4.28 7.37 -11.51
CA ARG A 107 3.58 7.05 -10.28
C ARG A 107 4.28 5.97 -9.45
N LYS A 108 4.82 4.94 -10.08
CA LYS A 108 5.53 3.84 -9.37
C LYS A 108 6.90 4.25 -8.84
N ARG A 109 7.49 5.31 -9.36
CA ARG A 109 8.83 5.78 -8.98
C ARG A 109 8.83 6.97 -8.04
N ARG A 110 7.65 7.51 -7.69
CA ARG A 110 7.56 8.65 -6.76
C ARG A 110 8.02 8.28 -5.35
N ALA A 111 8.38 9.29 -4.57
CA ALA A 111 8.81 9.16 -3.17
C ALA A 111 9.87 8.06 -2.95
N ARG A 112 10.89 7.98 -3.78
CA ARG A 112 11.94 6.93 -3.76
C ARG A 112 12.60 6.72 -2.41
N LYS A 113 12.73 7.78 -1.61
CA LYS A 113 13.28 7.69 -0.24
C LYS A 113 12.46 6.80 0.69
N ASN A 114 11.21 6.49 0.34
CA ASN A 114 10.37 5.58 1.09
C ASN A 114 10.79 4.12 1.01
N VAL A 115 11.64 3.73 0.05
CA VAL A 115 12.15 2.34 -0.02
C VAL A 115 12.92 1.99 1.25
N ALA A 116 13.87 2.84 1.66
CA ALA A 116 14.63 2.61 2.88
C ALA A 116 13.76 2.68 4.16
N ILE A 117 12.71 3.52 4.15
CA ILE A 117 11.74 3.58 5.25
C ILE A 117 10.94 2.28 5.31
N LEU A 118 10.49 1.75 4.17
CA LEU A 118 9.74 0.50 4.10
C LEU A 118 10.56 -0.69 4.62
N GLU A 119 11.83 -0.79 4.24
CA GLU A 119 12.75 -1.83 4.72
C GLU A 119 12.89 -1.80 6.25
N LYS A 120 13.04 -0.60 6.83
CA LYS A 120 13.07 -0.43 8.28
C LYS A 120 11.74 -0.80 8.93
N LEU A 121 10.61 -0.38 8.36
CA LEU A 121 9.28 -0.72 8.87
C LEU A 121 9.03 -2.23 8.89
N VAL A 122 9.45 -2.95 7.84
CA VAL A 122 9.35 -4.41 7.78
C VAL A 122 10.15 -5.05 8.93
N THR A 123 11.39 -4.60 9.15
CA THR A 123 12.25 -5.09 10.22
C THR A 123 11.67 -4.81 11.62
N LEU A 124 11.17 -3.59 11.84
CA LEU A 124 10.57 -3.19 13.12
C LEU A 124 9.27 -3.94 13.42
N ARG A 125 8.42 -4.17 12.41
CA ARG A 125 7.20 -4.97 12.58
C ARG A 125 7.50 -6.43 12.87
N ALA A 126 8.54 -7.01 12.28
CA ALA A 126 9.01 -8.34 12.64
C ALA A 126 9.46 -8.39 14.10
N LYS A 127 10.23 -7.39 14.56
CA LYS A 127 10.68 -7.28 15.95
C LYS A 127 9.50 -7.08 16.92
N GLN A 128 8.52 -6.26 16.56
CA GLN A 128 7.29 -6.09 17.35
C GLN A 128 6.57 -7.43 17.55
N ALA A 129 6.38 -8.18 16.47
CA ALA A 129 5.74 -9.48 16.53
C ALA A 129 6.51 -10.48 17.42
N GLU A 130 7.84 -10.53 17.28
CA GLU A 130 8.72 -11.36 18.11
C GLU A 130 8.59 -11.03 19.59
N LEU A 131 8.66 -9.75 19.98
CA LEU A 131 8.50 -9.30 21.36
C LEU A 131 7.15 -9.70 21.95
N LEU A 132 6.09 -9.70 21.13
CA LEU A 132 4.74 -10.09 21.51
C LEU A 132 4.48 -11.61 21.44
N GLY A 133 5.49 -12.41 21.06
CA GLY A 133 5.41 -13.87 20.99
C GLY A 133 4.77 -14.43 19.73
N TYR A 134 4.62 -13.65 18.67
CA TYR A 134 4.15 -14.12 17.37
C TYR A 134 5.30 -14.60 16.49
N ALA A 135 5.06 -15.64 15.69
CA ALA A 135 6.05 -16.14 14.75
C ALA A 135 6.36 -15.13 13.64
N HIS A 136 5.35 -14.40 13.16
CA HIS A 136 5.48 -13.41 12.09
C HIS A 136 4.60 -12.19 12.34
N ALA A 137 4.98 -11.04 11.78
CA ALA A 137 4.16 -9.83 11.79
C ALA A 137 2.77 -10.04 11.14
N SER A 138 2.68 -10.92 10.16
CA SER A 138 1.41 -11.30 9.53
C SER A 138 0.45 -12.02 10.48
N ASP A 139 0.95 -12.84 11.42
CA ASP A 139 0.11 -13.49 12.42
C ASP A 139 -0.43 -12.47 13.41
N PHE A 140 0.43 -11.56 13.90
CA PHE A 140 0.00 -10.45 14.73
C PHE A 140 -1.11 -9.62 14.07
N GLU A 141 -0.97 -9.27 12.79
CA GLU A 141 -1.96 -8.49 12.06
C GLU A 141 -3.26 -9.27 11.80
N ASN A 142 -3.19 -10.57 11.54
CA ASN A 142 -4.36 -11.37 11.20
C ASN A 142 -5.14 -11.88 12.41
N GLU A 143 -4.57 -11.97 13.61
CA GLU A 143 -5.26 -12.44 14.82
C GLU A 143 -6.58 -11.70 15.08
N VAL A 144 -6.66 -10.42 14.77
CA VAL A 144 -7.86 -9.58 14.98
C VAL A 144 -8.75 -9.50 13.74
N ARG A 145 -8.42 -10.21 12.66
CA ARG A 145 -9.16 -10.24 11.40
C ARG A 145 -9.95 -11.54 11.27
N MET A 146 -10.80 -11.64 10.24
CA MET A 146 -11.58 -12.84 9.96
C MET A 146 -10.72 -14.07 9.66
N SER A 147 -9.51 -13.87 9.15
CA SER A 147 -8.56 -14.95 8.84
C SER A 147 -7.98 -15.59 10.09
N GLY A 148 -7.78 -14.83 11.16
CA GLY A 148 -7.17 -15.29 12.42
C GLY A 148 -5.65 -15.40 12.37
N ASP A 149 -5.09 -15.93 11.27
CA ASP A 149 -3.65 -16.12 11.09
C ASP A 149 -3.21 -15.99 9.61
N ALA A 150 -1.92 -16.03 9.37
CA ALA A 150 -1.34 -15.94 8.03
C ALA A 150 -1.50 -17.24 7.22
N GLU A 151 -1.54 -18.39 7.86
CA GLU A 151 -1.71 -19.70 7.21
C GLU A 151 -3.09 -19.79 6.55
N THR A 152 -4.15 -19.39 7.26
CA THR A 152 -5.52 -19.30 6.71
C THR A 152 -5.59 -18.43 5.45
N VAL A 153 -4.86 -17.30 5.42
CA VAL A 153 -4.76 -16.43 4.24
C VAL A 153 -4.04 -17.15 3.11
N ALA A 154 -2.90 -17.80 3.39
CA ALA A 154 -2.11 -18.52 2.40
C ALA A 154 -2.92 -19.69 1.79
N GLU A 155 -3.62 -20.46 2.59
CA GLU A 155 -4.49 -21.55 2.15
C GLU A 155 -5.64 -21.05 1.26
N PHE A 156 -6.25 -19.91 1.63
CA PHE A 156 -7.28 -19.29 0.80
C PHE A 156 -6.74 -18.97 -0.60
N TYR A 157 -5.58 -18.33 -0.70
CA TYR A 157 -4.97 -18.01 -2.00
C TYR A 157 -4.53 -19.27 -2.75
N ALA A 158 -4.00 -20.28 -2.07
CA ALA A 158 -3.61 -21.54 -2.69
C ALA A 158 -4.81 -22.25 -3.36
N ARG A 159 -6.01 -22.14 -2.77
CA ARG A 159 -7.25 -22.66 -3.37
C ARG A 159 -7.79 -21.79 -4.49
N LEU A 160 -7.70 -20.46 -4.34
CA LEU A 160 -8.27 -19.51 -5.31
C LEU A 160 -7.44 -19.44 -6.60
N GLN A 161 -6.12 -19.40 -6.49
CA GLN A 161 -5.20 -19.18 -7.61
C GLN A 161 -5.40 -20.18 -8.79
N PRO A 162 -5.52 -21.49 -8.56
CA PRO A 162 -5.77 -22.43 -9.66
C PRO A 162 -7.10 -22.21 -10.37
N LEU A 163 -8.14 -21.78 -9.64
CA LEU A 163 -9.47 -21.51 -10.19
C LEU A 163 -9.49 -20.30 -11.12
N LEU A 164 -8.65 -19.30 -10.85
CA LEU A 164 -8.59 -18.07 -11.64
C LEU A 164 -7.61 -18.15 -12.82
N ARG A 165 -6.62 -19.06 -12.75
CA ARG A 165 -5.54 -19.15 -13.74
C ARG A 165 -6.06 -19.30 -15.18
N GLY A 166 -6.97 -20.22 -15.43
CA GLY A 166 -7.49 -20.47 -16.77
C GLY A 166 -8.27 -19.30 -17.38
N LYS A 167 -8.90 -18.47 -16.52
CA LYS A 167 -9.53 -17.24 -16.98
C LYS A 167 -8.48 -16.16 -17.26
N ALA A 168 -7.52 -15.97 -16.38
CA ALA A 168 -6.46 -14.98 -16.54
C ALA A 168 -5.62 -15.23 -17.81
N GLU A 169 -5.33 -16.50 -18.13
CA GLU A 169 -4.62 -16.89 -19.35
C GLU A 169 -5.42 -16.51 -20.60
N LYS A 170 -6.74 -16.79 -20.63
CA LYS A 170 -7.62 -16.40 -21.73
C LYS A 170 -7.74 -14.88 -21.88
N ASP A 171 -7.86 -14.16 -20.77
CA ASP A 171 -7.94 -12.70 -20.78
C ASP A 171 -6.63 -12.08 -21.28
N HIS A 172 -5.48 -12.71 -20.97
CA HIS A 172 -4.17 -12.27 -21.46
C HIS A 172 -3.96 -12.54 -22.97
N GLU A 173 -4.55 -13.63 -23.50
CA GLU A 173 -4.51 -13.94 -24.93
C GLU A 173 -5.33 -12.95 -25.79
N LEU A 174 -6.29 -12.23 -25.17
CA LEU A 174 -7.14 -11.23 -25.82
C LEU A 174 -6.52 -9.83 -25.88
N LEU A 175 -5.43 -9.58 -25.12
CA LEU A 175 -4.70 -8.30 -25.06
C LEU A 175 -3.54 -8.26 -26.04
#